data_5ca49759475738f3404b7080de34ed01
#
_entry.id   5ca49759475738f3404b7080de34ed01
#
_cell.length_a   1.000
_cell.length_b   1.000
_cell.length_c   1.000
_cell.angle_alpha   90.00
_cell.angle_beta   90.00
_cell.angle_gamma   90.00
#
_symmetry.space_group_name_H-M   'P 1'
#
loop_
_entity.id
_entity.type
_entity.pdbx_description
1 polymer ?
#
loop_
_entity_poly.entity_id
_entity_poly.type
_entity_poly.pdbx_seq_one_letter_code
_entity_poly.pdbx_strand_id
1 'polypeptide(L)'
;MSEVIYADEVVTTALIREVDLSAFGAKGKLAIITIDNGMDHTRPTTLGPQSIRNINKAIDDATALNPAAIAITGKPFILAAGADLSGITVLTNADDAKYVIETGHSTYAKLRHSKIPTFCFVNGLALGGGTELALSCQYRTVASTAYIALPEVFIGLIPGWSGVTILPKMIGPTNAVKVILQNSLNNNTMLKAKEALALGMADEMFEPVDFLEKSVAFVAAVLNGAKKIERKDHSNDPDWDSALAAG
;
A
#
# COMPACT_ATOMS: atom_id res chain seq x y z
N MET A 1 23.93 -5.31 -11.47
CA MET A 1 23.74 -5.94 -10.15
C MET A 1 23.13 -7.30 -10.38
N SER A 2 23.62 -8.35 -9.69
CA SER A 2 23.00 -9.68 -9.72
C SER A 2 21.62 -9.61 -9.09
N GLU A 3 20.68 -10.40 -9.60
CA GLU A 3 19.34 -10.49 -9.07
C GLU A 3 19.37 -11.16 -7.70
N VAL A 4 18.76 -10.53 -6.69
CA VAL A 4 18.63 -11.12 -5.34
C VAL A 4 17.45 -12.08 -5.35
N ILE A 5 17.69 -13.31 -4.89
CA ILE A 5 16.69 -14.38 -4.80
C ILE A 5 16.69 -14.92 -3.36
N TYR A 6 15.51 -15.00 -2.76
CA TYR A 6 15.32 -15.70 -1.50
C TYR A 6 14.89 -17.13 -1.80
N ALA A 7 15.69 -18.12 -1.39
CA ALA A 7 15.45 -19.52 -1.72
C ALA A 7 14.11 -20.05 -1.16
N ASP A 8 13.71 -19.55 0.01
CA ASP A 8 12.51 -19.99 0.73
C ASP A 8 11.35 -18.97 0.63
N GLU A 9 11.40 -18.04 -0.35
CA GLU A 9 10.32 -17.05 -0.54
C GLU A 9 9.00 -17.75 -0.84
N VAL A 10 7.98 -17.49 -0.03
CA VAL A 10 6.60 -17.79 -0.38
C VAL A 10 6.12 -16.74 -1.38
N VAL A 11 6.30 -17.06 -2.66
CA VAL A 11 6.10 -16.10 -3.74
C VAL A 11 4.65 -15.66 -3.83
N THR A 12 4.43 -14.36 -3.74
CA THR A 12 3.13 -13.73 -3.98
C THR A 12 2.93 -13.53 -5.47
N THR A 13 1.79 -14.01 -5.98
CA THR A 13 1.30 -13.77 -7.32
C THR A 13 0.49 -12.48 -7.39
N ALA A 14 0.33 -11.93 -8.58
CA ALA A 14 -0.47 -10.72 -8.83
C ALA A 14 -1.37 -10.99 -10.05
N LEU A 15 -2.67 -11.17 -9.78
CA LEU A 15 -3.66 -11.54 -10.79
C LEU A 15 -4.46 -10.32 -11.21
N ILE A 16 -4.63 -10.12 -12.52
CA ILE A 16 -5.40 -9.00 -13.06
C ILE A 16 -6.78 -9.47 -13.46
N ARG A 17 -7.81 -8.72 -13.06
CA ARG A 17 -9.19 -8.85 -13.51
C ARG A 17 -9.73 -7.51 -13.93
N GLU A 18 -10.48 -7.45 -15.03
CA GLU A 18 -11.16 -6.26 -15.46
C GLU A 18 -12.63 -6.26 -14.99
N VAL A 19 -13.08 -5.10 -14.52
CA VAL A 19 -14.47 -4.83 -14.13
C VAL A 19 -15.00 -3.69 -14.97
N ASP A 20 -16.15 -3.89 -15.65
CA ASP A 20 -16.83 -2.83 -16.37
C ASP A 20 -17.48 -1.86 -15.38
N LEU A 21 -17.14 -0.58 -15.50
CA LEU A 21 -17.63 0.46 -14.59
C LEU A 21 -19.01 1.04 -15.00
N SER A 22 -19.59 0.60 -16.12
CA SER A 22 -20.90 1.07 -16.58
C SER A 22 -22.02 0.79 -15.58
N ALA A 23 -21.98 -0.39 -14.93
CA ALA A 23 -22.91 -0.76 -13.85
C ALA A 23 -22.81 0.17 -12.61
N PHE A 24 -21.73 0.90 -12.48
CA PHE A 24 -21.44 1.83 -11.37
C PHE A 24 -21.52 3.30 -11.81
N GLY A 25 -21.99 3.58 -13.05
CA GLY A 25 -22.20 4.93 -13.55
C GLY A 25 -20.95 5.66 -14.07
N ALA A 26 -19.86 4.93 -14.38
CA ALA A 26 -18.69 5.47 -15.02
C ALA A 26 -18.38 4.75 -16.34
N LYS A 27 -17.57 5.38 -17.20
CA LYS A 27 -17.16 4.79 -18.49
C LYS A 27 -15.83 4.03 -18.34
N GLY A 28 -15.69 2.97 -19.12
CA GLY A 28 -14.45 2.20 -19.22
C GLY A 28 -14.37 1.06 -18.19
N LYS A 29 -13.18 0.49 -18.08
CA LYS A 29 -12.92 -0.65 -17.20
C LYS A 29 -11.96 -0.30 -16.09
N LEU A 30 -12.12 -0.94 -14.94
CA LEU A 30 -11.18 -0.96 -13.85
C LEU A 30 -10.34 -2.24 -13.95
N ALA A 31 -9.01 -2.12 -13.99
CA ALA A 31 -8.11 -3.25 -13.84
C ALA A 31 -7.81 -3.45 -12.35
N ILE A 32 -8.25 -4.57 -11.76
CA ILE A 32 -7.98 -4.92 -10.37
C ILE A 32 -6.83 -5.93 -10.33
N ILE A 33 -5.74 -5.55 -9.66
CA ILE A 33 -4.61 -6.44 -9.36
C ILE A 33 -4.85 -7.02 -7.97
N THR A 34 -5.04 -8.34 -7.88
CA THR A 34 -5.16 -9.04 -6.61
C THR A 34 -3.84 -9.73 -6.28
N ILE A 35 -3.23 -9.37 -5.15
CA ILE A 35 -2.01 -10.02 -4.68
C ILE A 35 -2.35 -11.14 -3.70
N ASP A 36 -1.77 -12.34 -3.96
CA ASP A 36 -2.07 -13.55 -3.22
C ASP A 36 -0.86 -14.49 -3.21
N ASN A 37 -0.48 -14.98 -2.04
CA ASN A 37 0.58 -15.98 -1.89
C ASN A 37 0.08 -17.44 -1.99
N GLY A 38 -1.19 -17.64 -2.35
CA GLY A 38 -1.81 -18.96 -2.50
C GLY A 38 -2.10 -19.70 -1.19
N MET A 39 -1.78 -19.10 -0.04
CA MET A 39 -2.05 -19.68 1.27
C MET A 39 -3.39 -19.16 1.83
N ASP A 40 -3.90 -19.84 2.85
CA ASP A 40 -5.11 -19.40 3.54
C ASP A 40 -4.96 -18.03 4.23
N HIS A 41 -6.06 -17.47 4.71
CA HIS A 41 -6.11 -16.13 5.31
C HIS A 41 -5.36 -15.99 6.64
N THR A 42 -4.94 -17.11 7.27
CA THR A 42 -4.13 -17.06 8.51
C THR A 42 -2.64 -16.91 8.23
N ARG A 43 -2.23 -17.11 6.97
CA ARG A 43 -0.84 -16.95 6.53
C ARG A 43 -0.66 -15.59 5.85
N PRO A 44 0.08 -14.67 6.45
CA PRO A 44 0.24 -13.34 5.88
C PRO A 44 0.90 -13.38 4.49
N THR A 45 0.48 -12.48 3.61
CA THR A 45 1.14 -12.22 2.33
C THR A 45 2.37 -11.37 2.60
N THR A 46 3.56 -11.92 2.44
CA THR A 46 4.83 -11.20 2.54
C THR A 46 5.39 -10.92 1.14
N LEU A 47 6.26 -9.94 1.02
CA LEU A 47 6.75 -9.40 -0.25
C LEU A 47 8.28 -9.54 -0.31
N GLY A 48 8.75 -10.65 -0.85
CA GLY A 48 10.13 -10.85 -1.21
C GLY A 48 10.47 -10.32 -2.62
N PRO A 49 11.71 -10.46 -3.07
CA PRO A 49 12.15 -9.92 -4.36
C PRO A 49 11.35 -10.45 -5.55
N GLN A 50 10.98 -11.74 -5.58
CA GLN A 50 10.18 -12.31 -6.66
C GLN A 50 8.73 -11.80 -6.61
N SER A 51 8.15 -11.69 -5.41
CA SER A 51 6.82 -11.13 -5.20
C SER A 51 6.73 -9.69 -5.70
N ILE A 52 7.72 -8.86 -5.41
CA ILE A 52 7.80 -7.48 -5.91
C ILE A 52 7.92 -7.45 -7.44
N ARG A 53 8.70 -8.35 -8.05
CA ARG A 53 8.77 -8.46 -9.52
C ARG A 53 7.43 -8.84 -10.14
N ASN A 54 6.69 -9.76 -9.51
CA ASN A 54 5.35 -10.14 -9.98
C ASN A 54 4.37 -8.96 -9.90
N ILE A 55 4.41 -8.19 -8.81
CA ILE A 55 3.60 -6.96 -8.66
C ILE A 55 4.01 -5.93 -9.71
N ASN A 56 5.32 -5.73 -9.91
CA ASN A 56 5.85 -4.81 -10.91
C ASN A 56 5.34 -5.14 -12.31
N LYS A 57 5.44 -6.42 -12.68
CA LYS A 57 4.93 -6.91 -13.96
C LYS A 57 3.41 -6.72 -14.08
N ALA A 58 2.65 -7.04 -13.04
CA ALA A 58 1.20 -6.86 -13.08
C ALA A 58 0.78 -5.39 -13.22
N ILE A 59 1.52 -4.45 -12.64
CA ILE A 59 1.29 -3.01 -12.85
C ILE A 59 1.54 -2.62 -14.31
N ASP A 60 2.61 -3.14 -14.94
CA ASP A 60 2.90 -2.90 -16.35
C ASP A 60 1.84 -3.52 -17.27
N ASP A 61 1.47 -4.77 -17.02
CA ASP A 61 0.42 -5.47 -17.76
C ASP A 61 -0.94 -4.76 -17.63
N ALA A 62 -1.33 -4.36 -16.42
CA ALA A 62 -2.56 -3.61 -16.18
C ALA A 62 -2.54 -2.25 -16.89
N THR A 63 -1.41 -1.56 -16.87
CA THR A 63 -1.23 -0.28 -17.58
C THR A 63 -1.37 -0.46 -19.10
N ALA A 64 -0.83 -1.55 -19.65
CA ALA A 64 -0.92 -1.86 -21.07
C ALA A 64 -2.37 -2.12 -21.56
N LEU A 65 -3.28 -2.51 -20.66
CA LEU A 65 -4.73 -2.63 -20.97
C LEU A 65 -5.40 -1.28 -21.20
N ASN A 66 -4.73 -0.17 -20.86
CA ASN A 66 -5.25 1.20 -20.94
C ASN A 66 -6.62 1.35 -20.26
N PRO A 67 -6.79 0.92 -18.99
CA PRO A 67 -8.04 0.98 -18.26
C PRO A 67 -8.38 2.42 -17.84
N ALA A 68 -9.62 2.65 -17.43
CA ALA A 68 -10.03 3.92 -16.84
C ALA A 68 -9.38 4.16 -15.45
N ALA A 69 -9.08 3.07 -14.73
CA ALA A 69 -8.36 3.09 -13.46
C ALA A 69 -7.68 1.74 -13.19
N ILE A 70 -6.67 1.76 -12.31
CA ILE A 70 -6.02 0.56 -11.78
C ILE A 70 -6.29 0.50 -10.27
N ALA A 71 -6.71 -0.65 -9.76
CA ALA A 71 -6.81 -0.89 -8.33
C ALA A 71 -5.90 -2.04 -7.90
N ILE A 72 -5.40 -1.98 -6.67
CA ILE A 72 -4.66 -3.07 -6.03
C ILE A 72 -5.42 -3.50 -4.77
N THR A 73 -5.52 -4.80 -4.54
CA THR A 73 -6.08 -5.40 -3.32
C THR A 73 -5.36 -6.69 -2.99
N GLY A 74 -5.61 -7.24 -1.81
CA GLY A 74 -5.04 -8.52 -1.39
C GLY A 74 -6.06 -9.65 -1.36
N LYS A 75 -5.60 -10.84 -0.99
CA LYS A 75 -6.45 -11.96 -0.64
C LYS A 75 -7.37 -11.62 0.54
N PRO A 76 -8.42 -12.42 0.83
CA PRO A 76 -9.34 -12.12 1.92
C PRO A 76 -8.63 -11.79 3.24
N PHE A 77 -9.02 -10.67 3.87
CA PHE A 77 -8.56 -10.13 5.16
C PHE A 77 -7.10 -9.65 5.22
N ILE A 78 -6.33 -9.75 4.15
CA ILE A 78 -4.91 -9.34 4.14
C ILE A 78 -4.58 -8.65 2.82
N LEU A 79 -4.16 -7.37 2.89
CA LEU A 79 -3.53 -6.72 1.74
C LEU A 79 -2.10 -7.26 1.58
N ALA A 80 -1.23 -6.92 2.53
CA ALA A 80 0.12 -7.47 2.64
C ALA A 80 0.71 -7.17 4.02
N ALA A 81 1.56 -8.08 4.53
CA ALA A 81 2.21 -7.94 5.83
C ALA A 81 3.65 -7.41 5.74
N GLY A 82 3.98 -6.73 4.65
CA GLY A 82 5.28 -6.10 4.45
C GLY A 82 6.33 -6.99 3.78
N ALA A 83 7.58 -6.57 3.87
CA ALA A 83 8.70 -7.28 3.29
C ALA A 83 8.86 -8.69 3.89
N ASP A 84 9.34 -9.62 3.09
CA ASP A 84 9.71 -10.95 3.58
C ASP A 84 11.00 -10.88 4.41
N LEU A 85 10.83 -10.95 5.73
CA LEU A 85 11.94 -10.84 6.68
C LEU A 85 12.82 -12.10 6.70
N SER A 86 12.37 -13.24 6.19
CA SER A 86 13.19 -14.46 6.12
C SER A 86 14.43 -14.25 5.25
N GLY A 87 14.32 -13.39 4.25
CA GLY A 87 15.42 -13.04 3.36
C GLY A 87 16.43 -12.03 3.92
N ILE A 88 16.16 -11.37 5.05
CA ILE A 88 17.13 -10.41 5.63
C ILE A 88 18.46 -11.09 5.98
N THR A 89 18.41 -12.34 6.42
CA THR A 89 19.61 -13.10 6.80
C THR A 89 20.51 -13.48 5.63
N VAL A 90 19.99 -13.43 4.40
CA VAL A 90 20.77 -13.74 3.18
C VAL A 90 21.28 -12.46 2.48
N LEU A 91 20.93 -11.28 2.96
CA LEU A 91 21.51 -10.02 2.50
C LEU A 91 22.91 -9.87 3.07
N THR A 92 23.92 -10.33 2.34
CA THR A 92 25.29 -10.43 2.83
C THR A 92 26.11 -9.17 2.62
N ASN A 93 25.60 -8.24 1.83
CA ASN A 93 26.29 -6.99 1.50
C ASN A 93 25.29 -5.83 1.24
N ALA A 94 25.83 -4.61 1.18
CA ALA A 94 25.04 -3.39 0.97
C ALA A 94 24.36 -3.35 -0.41
N ASP A 95 24.93 -3.97 -1.43
CA ASP A 95 24.37 -3.96 -2.79
C ASP A 95 23.11 -4.81 -2.88
N ASP A 96 23.06 -5.96 -2.17
CA ASP A 96 21.85 -6.79 -2.09
C ASP A 96 20.71 -6.04 -1.36
N ALA A 97 21.04 -5.41 -0.23
CA ALA A 97 20.05 -4.61 0.51
C ALA A 97 19.53 -3.45 -0.34
N LYS A 98 20.42 -2.76 -1.03
CA LYS A 98 20.08 -1.68 -1.97
C LYS A 98 19.18 -2.18 -3.10
N TYR A 99 19.48 -3.34 -3.69
CA TYR A 99 18.66 -3.94 -4.74
C TYR A 99 17.21 -4.17 -4.28
N VAL A 100 17.02 -4.76 -3.09
CA VAL A 100 15.68 -5.02 -2.55
C VAL A 100 14.91 -3.72 -2.31
N ILE A 101 15.57 -2.73 -1.72
CA ILE A 101 14.96 -1.41 -1.46
C ILE A 101 14.59 -0.72 -2.77
N GLU A 102 15.50 -0.64 -3.73
CA GLU A 102 15.29 0.04 -5.01
C GLU A 102 14.19 -0.65 -5.85
N THR A 103 14.14 -1.98 -5.82
CA THR A 103 13.13 -2.76 -6.55
C THR A 103 11.73 -2.47 -6.01
N GLY A 104 11.53 -2.48 -4.70
CA GLY A 104 10.24 -2.15 -4.09
C GLY A 104 9.87 -0.67 -4.31
N HIS A 105 10.83 0.22 -4.08
CA HIS A 105 10.63 1.67 -4.25
C HIS A 105 10.24 2.02 -5.69
N SER A 106 10.94 1.48 -6.70
CA SER A 106 10.66 1.73 -8.12
C SER A 106 9.33 1.13 -8.56
N THR A 107 8.98 -0.06 -8.06
CA THR A 107 7.69 -0.69 -8.33
C THR A 107 6.54 0.16 -7.83
N TYR A 108 6.61 0.65 -6.59
CA TYR A 108 5.56 1.48 -6.00
C TYR A 108 5.50 2.88 -6.62
N ALA A 109 6.64 3.40 -7.09
CA ALA A 109 6.68 4.67 -7.81
C ALA A 109 5.84 4.65 -9.10
N LYS A 110 5.69 3.49 -9.76
CA LYS A 110 4.81 3.36 -10.94
C LYS A 110 3.36 3.69 -10.62
N LEU A 111 2.85 3.25 -9.46
CA LEU A 111 1.49 3.56 -9.00
C LEU A 111 1.36 5.05 -8.66
N ARG A 112 2.35 5.58 -7.95
CA ARG A 112 2.34 6.96 -7.46
C ARG A 112 2.38 7.98 -8.59
N HIS A 113 3.15 7.70 -9.64
CA HIS A 113 3.35 8.58 -10.79
C HIS A 113 2.53 8.17 -12.02
N SER A 114 1.61 7.22 -11.86
CA SER A 114 0.72 6.79 -12.93
C SER A 114 -0.15 7.94 -13.44
N LYS A 115 -0.30 8.04 -14.76
CA LYS A 115 -1.28 8.92 -15.41
C LYS A 115 -2.69 8.34 -15.36
N ILE A 116 -2.82 7.02 -15.21
CA ILE A 116 -4.07 6.33 -14.97
C ILE A 116 -4.35 6.42 -13.47
N PRO A 117 -5.55 6.83 -13.03
CA PRO A 117 -5.90 6.88 -11.61
C PRO A 117 -5.67 5.54 -10.92
N THR A 118 -4.95 5.56 -9.78
CA THR A 118 -4.60 4.36 -9.01
C THR A 118 -5.31 4.32 -7.68
N PHE A 119 -5.84 3.16 -7.33
CA PHE A 119 -6.59 2.91 -6.11
C PHE A 119 -5.97 1.75 -5.33
N CYS A 120 -6.05 1.80 -4.01
CA CYS A 120 -5.79 0.64 -3.17
C CYS A 120 -7.04 0.31 -2.36
N PHE A 121 -7.49 -0.93 -2.43
CA PHE A 121 -8.57 -1.45 -1.60
C PHE A 121 -7.94 -2.23 -0.44
N VAL A 122 -7.77 -1.55 0.71
CA VAL A 122 -7.18 -2.13 1.92
C VAL A 122 -8.22 -3.01 2.59
N ASN A 123 -8.29 -4.26 2.14
CA ASN A 123 -9.33 -5.22 2.52
C ASN A 123 -9.09 -5.93 3.87
N GLY A 124 -8.04 -5.55 4.60
CA GLY A 124 -7.69 -6.13 5.89
C GLY A 124 -6.34 -5.64 6.39
N LEU A 125 -5.48 -6.57 6.80
CA LEU A 125 -4.16 -6.26 7.35
C LEU A 125 -3.24 -5.64 6.29
N ALA A 126 -2.67 -4.47 6.61
CA ALA A 126 -1.64 -3.80 5.81
C ALA A 126 -0.50 -3.35 6.73
N LEU A 127 0.65 -4.00 6.64
CA LEU A 127 1.81 -3.72 7.48
C LEU A 127 3.04 -3.39 6.63
N GLY A 128 3.86 -2.47 7.11
CA GLY A 128 5.15 -2.14 6.50
C GLY A 128 5.02 -1.84 5.00
N GLY A 129 5.76 -2.58 4.18
CA GLY A 129 5.68 -2.49 2.73
C GLY A 129 4.28 -2.66 2.12
N GLY A 130 3.35 -3.36 2.82
CA GLY A 130 1.93 -3.41 2.43
C GLY A 130 1.22 -2.08 2.67
N THR A 131 1.51 -1.39 3.76
CA THR A 131 1.06 -0.02 3.99
C THR A 131 1.66 0.94 2.96
N GLU A 132 2.96 0.82 2.67
CA GLU A 132 3.66 1.65 1.67
C GLU A 132 3.10 1.45 0.26
N LEU A 133 2.69 0.22 -0.10
CA LEU A 133 1.96 -0.07 -1.33
C LEU A 133 0.65 0.71 -1.40
N ALA A 134 -0.14 0.67 -0.32
CA ALA A 134 -1.40 1.41 -0.24
C ALA A 134 -1.18 2.92 -0.32
N LEU A 135 -0.20 3.46 0.41
CA LEU A 135 0.16 4.88 0.38
C LEU A 135 0.66 5.35 -0.98
N SER A 136 1.19 4.44 -1.80
CA SER A 136 1.67 4.74 -3.14
C SER A 136 0.56 4.85 -4.19
N CYS A 137 -0.66 4.40 -3.90
CA CYS A 137 -1.81 4.66 -4.74
C CYS A 137 -2.37 6.07 -4.51
N GLN A 138 -3.03 6.63 -5.53
CA GLN A 138 -3.62 7.97 -5.44
C GLN A 138 -4.85 8.00 -4.52
N TYR A 139 -5.63 6.92 -4.48
CA TYR A 139 -6.84 6.79 -3.67
C TYR A 139 -6.82 5.49 -2.86
N ARG A 140 -7.49 5.49 -1.70
CA ARG A 140 -7.54 4.35 -0.79
C ARG A 140 -8.92 4.18 -0.17
N THR A 141 -9.49 2.99 -0.30
CA THR A 141 -10.61 2.55 0.53
C THR A 141 -10.10 1.58 1.59
N VAL A 142 -10.74 1.53 2.74
CA VAL A 142 -10.35 0.66 3.84
C VAL A 142 -11.54 -0.12 4.38
N ALA A 143 -11.39 -1.43 4.58
CA ALA A 143 -12.40 -2.23 5.28
C ALA A 143 -12.47 -1.83 6.77
N SER A 144 -13.68 -1.74 7.35
CA SER A 144 -13.85 -1.30 8.75
C SER A 144 -13.11 -2.18 9.77
N THR A 145 -12.77 -3.41 9.39
CA THR A 145 -11.99 -4.37 10.17
C THR A 145 -10.48 -4.34 9.90
N ALA A 146 -10.01 -3.45 9.02
CA ALA A 146 -8.61 -3.40 8.65
C ALA A 146 -7.73 -2.82 9.77
N TYR A 147 -6.47 -3.27 9.76
CA TYR A 147 -5.40 -2.76 10.60
C TYR A 147 -4.23 -2.30 9.72
N ILE A 148 -3.69 -1.14 10.03
CA ILE A 148 -2.63 -0.49 9.26
C ILE A 148 -1.48 -0.12 10.20
N ALA A 149 -0.24 -0.45 9.83
CA ALA A 149 0.94 -0.07 10.59
C ALA A 149 2.20 0.04 9.73
N LEU A 150 3.19 0.75 10.26
CA LEU A 150 4.57 0.78 9.79
C LEU A 150 5.48 0.28 10.93
N PRO A 151 5.63 -1.04 11.10
CA PRO A 151 6.29 -1.64 12.25
C PRO A 151 7.82 -1.70 12.14
N GLU A 152 8.41 -1.15 11.09
CA GLU A 152 9.82 -1.31 10.75
C GLU A 152 10.77 -0.90 11.88
N VAL A 153 10.47 0.19 12.59
CA VAL A 153 11.32 0.70 13.68
C VAL A 153 11.42 -0.31 14.84
N PHE A 154 10.37 -1.09 15.10
CA PHE A 154 10.38 -2.14 16.11
C PHE A 154 11.45 -3.20 15.86
N ILE A 155 11.81 -3.44 14.61
CA ILE A 155 12.84 -4.40 14.21
C ILE A 155 14.15 -3.72 13.77
N GLY A 156 14.34 -2.44 14.11
CA GLY A 156 15.57 -1.70 13.83
C GLY A 156 15.71 -1.22 12.37
N LEU A 157 14.62 -1.19 11.63
CA LEU A 157 14.56 -0.67 10.24
C LEU A 157 13.73 0.60 10.17
N ILE A 158 13.68 1.19 8.97
CA ILE A 158 12.75 2.28 8.65
C ILE A 158 11.91 1.88 7.43
N PRO A 159 10.69 2.44 7.24
CA PRO A 159 9.89 2.22 6.04
C PRO A 159 10.66 2.65 4.78
N GLY A 160 11.17 1.66 4.02
CA GLY A 160 12.13 1.86 2.94
C GLY A 160 11.50 2.02 1.55
N TRP A 161 10.21 1.71 1.38
CA TRP A 161 9.52 1.77 0.09
C TRP A 161 8.66 3.01 -0.09
N SER A 162 9.01 4.09 0.59
CA SER A 162 8.50 5.47 0.54
C SER A 162 7.59 5.89 1.71
N GLY A 163 7.33 5.06 2.70
CA GLY A 163 6.48 5.41 3.85
C GLY A 163 6.98 6.66 4.57
N VAL A 164 8.28 6.76 4.82
CA VAL A 164 8.89 7.93 5.49
C VAL A 164 8.81 9.22 4.68
N THR A 165 8.62 9.15 3.37
CA THR A 165 8.54 10.34 2.51
C THR A 165 7.11 10.76 2.18
N ILE A 166 6.20 9.78 2.07
CA ILE A 166 4.79 10.02 1.71
C ILE A 166 3.98 10.41 2.94
N LEU A 167 4.12 9.66 4.02
CA LEU A 167 3.23 9.80 5.17
C LEU A 167 3.28 11.19 5.82
N PRO A 168 4.46 11.81 6.06
CA PRO A 168 4.50 13.16 6.64
C PRO A 168 3.82 14.22 5.78
N LYS A 169 3.87 14.09 4.46
CA LYS A 169 3.17 15.00 3.53
C LYS A 169 1.67 14.76 3.50
N MET A 170 1.24 13.56 3.82
CA MET A 170 -0.17 13.15 3.77
C MET A 170 -0.93 13.50 5.04
N ILE A 171 -0.34 13.27 6.22
CA ILE A 171 -1.01 13.39 7.52
C ILE A 171 -0.35 14.40 8.48
N GLY A 172 0.67 15.11 8.02
CA GLY A 172 1.49 16.03 8.80
C GLY A 172 2.64 15.32 9.55
N PRO A 173 3.72 16.09 9.87
CA PRO A 173 4.93 15.51 10.45
C PRO A 173 4.69 14.92 11.85
N THR A 174 3.94 15.58 12.71
CA THR A 174 3.63 15.10 14.06
C THR A 174 2.89 13.77 14.05
N ASN A 175 1.86 13.61 13.20
CA ASN A 175 1.15 12.35 13.07
C ASN A 175 2.02 11.26 12.44
N ALA A 176 2.90 11.63 11.50
CA ALA A 176 3.81 10.67 10.88
C ALA A 176 4.83 10.13 11.89
N VAL A 177 5.43 10.98 12.72
CA VAL A 177 6.29 10.57 13.84
C VAL A 177 5.56 9.59 14.76
N LYS A 178 4.30 9.91 15.12
CA LYS A 178 3.48 9.01 15.94
C LYS A 178 3.30 7.64 15.28
N VAL A 179 2.95 7.59 13.99
CA VAL A 179 2.67 6.33 13.29
C VAL A 179 3.94 5.53 13.04
N ILE A 180 5.02 6.18 12.58
CA ILE A 180 6.26 5.50 12.19
C ILE A 180 7.10 5.10 13.41
N LEU A 181 7.24 5.98 14.39
CA LEU A 181 8.15 5.78 15.52
C LEU A 181 7.38 5.34 16.78
N GLN A 182 6.50 6.18 17.30
CA GLN A 182 5.89 5.95 18.60
C GLN A 182 5.01 4.70 18.63
N ASN A 183 4.14 4.51 17.65
CA ASN A 183 3.28 3.32 17.57
C ASN A 183 4.10 2.04 17.39
N SER A 184 5.13 2.09 16.54
CA SER A 184 6.04 0.97 16.31
C SER A 184 6.77 0.58 17.60
N LEU A 185 7.32 1.53 18.34
CA LEU A 185 8.02 1.30 19.60
C LEU A 185 7.06 0.95 20.77
N ASN A 186 5.78 1.31 20.66
CA ASN A 186 4.76 0.95 21.63
C ASN A 186 4.08 -0.39 21.26
N ASN A 187 4.83 -1.49 21.36
CA ASN A 187 4.36 -2.85 21.07
C ASN A 187 3.70 -3.03 19.69
N ASN A 188 4.20 -2.34 18.66
CA ASN A 188 3.59 -2.37 17.31
C ASN A 188 2.11 -2.02 17.32
N THR A 189 1.72 -0.96 17.99
CA THR A 189 0.34 -0.49 18.01
C THR A 189 -0.12 -0.18 16.59
N MET A 190 -1.11 -0.94 16.10
CA MET A 190 -1.66 -0.77 14.76
C MET A 190 -2.83 0.21 14.80
N LEU A 191 -2.95 1.03 13.76
CA LEU A 191 -4.13 1.86 13.53
C LEU A 191 -5.30 0.99 13.07
N LYS A 192 -6.46 1.19 13.67
CA LYS A 192 -7.72 0.68 13.14
C LYS A 192 -8.16 1.52 11.93
N ALA A 193 -9.00 0.94 11.08
CA ALA A 193 -9.52 1.59 9.88
C ALA A 193 -10.08 3.00 10.15
N LYS A 194 -10.85 3.18 11.23
CA LYS A 194 -11.42 4.48 11.63
C LYS A 194 -10.35 5.52 11.97
N GLU A 195 -9.26 5.10 12.60
CA GLU A 195 -8.14 5.98 12.94
C GLU A 195 -7.36 6.38 11.69
N ALA A 196 -7.10 5.41 10.79
CA ALA A 196 -6.46 5.66 9.50
C ALA A 196 -7.27 6.62 8.62
N LEU A 197 -8.61 6.46 8.59
CA LEU A 197 -9.52 7.38 7.90
C LEU A 197 -9.46 8.79 8.51
N ALA A 198 -9.52 8.90 9.84
CA ALA A 198 -9.49 10.20 10.54
C ALA A 198 -8.16 10.95 10.34
N LEU A 199 -7.05 10.23 10.17
CA LEU A 199 -5.74 10.80 9.84
C LEU A 199 -5.59 11.18 8.37
N GLY A 200 -6.47 10.75 7.47
CA GLY A 200 -6.34 10.97 6.02
C GLY A 200 -5.47 9.92 5.30
N MET A 201 -5.14 8.81 5.96
CA MET A 201 -4.47 7.67 5.32
C MET A 201 -5.40 6.87 4.41
N ALA A 202 -6.72 7.00 4.57
CA ALA A 202 -7.75 6.45 3.70
C ALA A 202 -8.76 7.53 3.32
N ASP A 203 -9.47 7.33 2.20
CA ASP A 203 -10.45 8.27 1.65
C ASP A 203 -11.89 7.87 1.99
N GLU A 204 -12.15 6.56 2.12
CA GLU A 204 -13.45 5.98 2.49
C GLU A 204 -13.27 4.68 3.28
N MET A 205 -14.25 4.37 4.12
CA MET A 205 -14.30 3.14 4.89
C MET A 205 -15.63 2.41 4.63
N PHE A 206 -15.55 1.11 4.38
CA PHE A 206 -16.71 0.27 4.10
C PHE A 206 -16.71 -0.99 4.96
N GLU A 207 -17.90 -1.56 5.18
CA GLU A 207 -18.03 -2.84 5.88
C GLU A 207 -17.50 -3.99 5.01
N PRO A 208 -16.92 -5.05 5.61
CA PRO A 208 -16.33 -6.16 4.86
C PRO A 208 -17.30 -6.87 3.91
N VAL A 209 -18.59 -6.94 4.26
CA VAL A 209 -19.62 -7.68 3.50
C VAL A 209 -19.81 -7.12 2.09
N ASP A 210 -19.66 -5.82 1.90
CA ASP A 210 -19.83 -5.13 0.62
C ASP A 210 -18.60 -4.31 0.21
N PHE A 211 -17.47 -4.57 0.86
CA PHE A 211 -16.24 -3.79 0.71
C PHE A 211 -15.79 -3.66 -0.74
N LEU A 212 -15.70 -4.78 -1.47
CA LEU A 212 -15.21 -4.76 -2.85
C LEU A 212 -16.16 -4.00 -3.77
N GLU A 213 -17.47 -4.28 -3.68
CA GLU A 213 -18.49 -3.62 -4.50
C GLU A 213 -18.49 -2.10 -4.25
N LYS A 214 -18.49 -1.67 -2.98
CA LYS A 214 -18.43 -0.25 -2.62
C LYS A 214 -17.13 0.42 -3.01
N SER A 215 -16.01 -0.30 -2.97
CA SER A 215 -14.72 0.21 -3.44
C SER A 215 -14.74 0.42 -4.96
N VAL A 216 -15.36 -0.47 -5.74
CA VAL A 216 -15.56 -0.27 -7.19
C VAL A 216 -16.50 0.91 -7.46
N ALA A 217 -17.59 1.02 -6.70
CA ALA A 217 -18.51 2.17 -6.80
C ALA A 217 -17.80 3.50 -6.46
N PHE A 218 -16.90 3.51 -5.47
CA PHE A 218 -16.07 4.65 -5.13
C PHE A 218 -15.14 5.04 -6.30
N VAL A 219 -14.50 4.07 -6.97
CA VAL A 219 -13.72 4.33 -8.19
C VAL A 219 -14.57 5.04 -9.23
N ALA A 220 -15.76 4.51 -9.53
CA ALA A 220 -16.66 5.10 -10.49
C ALA A 220 -17.09 6.53 -10.11
N ALA A 221 -17.38 6.76 -8.82
CA ALA A 221 -17.76 8.09 -8.31
C ALA A 221 -16.61 9.12 -8.42
N VAL A 222 -15.36 8.70 -8.22
CA VAL A 222 -14.18 9.55 -8.42
C VAL A 222 -14.02 9.86 -9.91
N LEU A 223 -14.10 8.86 -10.79
CA LEU A 223 -13.87 9.02 -12.22
C LEU A 223 -14.95 9.90 -12.91
N ASN A 224 -16.20 9.80 -12.48
CA ASN A 224 -17.29 10.61 -13.04
C ASN A 224 -17.47 11.99 -12.36
N GLY A 225 -16.62 12.30 -11.35
CA GLY A 225 -16.63 13.58 -10.64
C GLY A 225 -17.72 13.71 -9.57
N ALA A 226 -18.50 12.67 -9.29
CA ALA A 226 -19.50 12.67 -8.22
C ALA A 226 -18.87 12.70 -6.82
N LYS A 227 -17.64 12.17 -6.71
CA LYS A 227 -16.83 12.22 -5.49
C LYS A 227 -15.53 12.98 -5.76
N LYS A 228 -15.31 14.05 -5.00
CA LYS A 228 -14.04 14.78 -4.97
C LYS A 228 -13.32 14.47 -3.66
N ILE A 229 -12.03 14.18 -3.74
CA ILE A 229 -11.18 13.96 -2.58
C ILE A 229 -10.30 15.19 -2.42
N GLU A 230 -10.56 15.95 -1.38
CA GLU A 230 -9.72 17.08 -0.99
C GLU A 230 -8.64 16.58 -0.04
N ARG A 231 -7.39 16.94 -0.32
CA ARG A 231 -6.25 16.60 0.51
C ARG A 231 -5.49 17.84 0.90
N LYS A 232 -5.17 17.94 2.17
CA LYS A 232 -4.24 18.94 2.65
C LYS A 232 -2.82 18.49 2.29
N ASP A 233 -2.03 19.40 1.73
CA ASP A 233 -0.60 19.20 1.60
C ASP A 233 0.08 19.73 2.87
N HIS A 234 0.71 18.82 3.61
CA HIS A 234 1.40 19.11 4.86
C HIS A 234 2.89 19.42 4.68
N SER A 235 3.38 19.59 3.44
CA SER A 235 4.79 19.82 3.17
C SER A 235 5.37 21.09 3.82
N ASN A 236 4.51 22.06 4.11
CA ASN A 236 4.89 23.34 4.71
C ASN A 236 4.21 23.57 6.07
N ASP A 237 3.80 22.55 6.77
CA ASP A 237 3.21 22.70 8.11
C ASP A 237 4.27 23.25 9.09
N PRO A 238 3.89 24.16 10.00
CA PRO A 238 4.84 24.84 10.88
C PRO A 238 5.46 23.94 11.96
N ASP A 239 4.91 22.75 12.17
CA ASP A 239 5.37 21.82 13.20
C ASP A 239 6.47 20.84 12.73
N TRP A 240 7.02 21.03 11.51
CA TRP A 240 8.10 20.17 11.01
C TRP A 240 9.30 20.11 11.94
N ASP A 241 9.80 21.29 12.38
CA ASP A 241 10.99 21.37 13.24
C ASP A 241 10.73 20.74 14.61
N SER A 242 9.55 20.99 15.21
CA SER A 242 9.17 20.40 16.51
C SER A 242 8.94 18.91 16.42
N ALA A 243 8.39 18.41 15.32
CA ALA A 243 8.21 16.98 15.09
C ALA A 243 9.54 16.25 14.95
N LEU A 244 10.51 16.85 14.22
CA LEU A 244 11.87 16.30 14.11
C LEU A 244 12.60 16.27 15.47
N ALA A 245 12.36 17.24 16.35
CA ALA A 245 12.95 17.25 17.68
C ALA A 245 12.32 16.24 18.65
N ALA A 246 11.11 15.77 18.36
CA ALA A 246 10.35 14.82 19.19
C ALA A 246 10.54 13.35 18.78
N GLY A 247 11.11 13.09 17.59
CA GLY A 247 11.41 11.75 17.06
C GLY A 247 12.85 11.39 17.25
#